data_2235f0c283c20dd2707004628974a3f7
#
_entry.id   2235f0c283c20dd2707004628974a3f7
#
_cell.length_a   1.000
_cell.length_b   1.000
_cell.length_c   1.000
_cell.angle_alpha   90.00
_cell.angle_beta   90.00
_cell.angle_gamma   90.00
#
_symmetry.space_group_name_H-M   'P 1'
#
loop_
_entity.id
_entity.type
_entity.pdbx_description
1 polymer ?
#
loop_
_entity_poly.entity_id
_entity_poly.type
_entity_poly.pdbx_seq_one_letter_code
_entity_poly.pdbx_strand_id
1 'polypeptide(L)'
;MDGINYREAVKCHKDGADEKIIREHLEAYKKAGISFVRDGGDPYGASVLARKLAPEYGIDYRTPVFAIHKAGHYGSIVGKSFTDLKEFHSLVLEAGRQGADFIKIMTTGLLDFADQGKVTGTPLDKKEVCEMVHIAHEEGFAVMSHTNGVYGVQAAIEAGVDSLEHGNYMDEECISMLADSRTVWVPTLVTVRNLRGCGRYEDRVLMPIIRKAEENLFLAFQKKAQVALGSDAGAYMVMHGNGIVDEYTAFRSVLGDSDNLENWLRQGENEIKTRFRHPRF
;
A
#
# COMPACT_ATOMS: atom_id res chain seq x y z
N MET A 1 -1.70 13.10 -2.81
CA MET A 1 -0.24 13.19 -3.11
C MET A 1 -0.11 13.20 -4.62
N ASP A 2 0.95 13.80 -5.19
CA ASP A 2 1.02 14.11 -6.65
C ASP A 2 2.21 13.46 -7.39
N GLY A 3 3.03 12.68 -6.69
CA GLY A 3 4.23 12.09 -7.27
C GLY A 3 5.44 13.04 -7.41
N ILE A 4 5.28 14.31 -7.10
CA ILE A 4 6.33 15.34 -7.24
C ILE A 4 6.69 15.94 -5.88
N ASN A 5 5.71 16.49 -5.17
CA ASN A 5 5.88 17.10 -3.86
C ASN A 5 4.72 16.74 -2.94
N TYR A 6 4.78 15.54 -2.37
CA TYR A 6 3.71 15.02 -1.52
C TYR A 6 3.31 15.94 -0.36
N ARG A 7 4.24 16.73 0.19
CA ARG A 7 3.94 17.64 1.30
C ARG A 7 3.07 18.82 0.85
N GLU A 8 3.36 19.39 -0.28
CA GLU A 8 2.55 20.49 -0.85
C GLU A 8 1.21 19.95 -1.34
N ALA A 9 1.20 18.80 -2.00
CA ALA A 9 -0.03 18.16 -2.46
C ALA A 9 -1.00 17.83 -1.31
N VAL A 10 -0.48 17.37 -0.16
CA VAL A 10 -1.31 17.16 1.04
C VAL A 10 -1.84 18.47 1.62
N LYS A 11 -1.03 19.54 1.62
CA LYS A 11 -1.46 20.87 2.08
C LYS A 11 -2.60 21.46 1.24
N CYS A 12 -2.66 21.16 -0.07
CA CYS A 12 -3.75 21.63 -0.94
C CYS A 12 -5.13 21.15 -0.48
N HIS A 13 -5.19 20.05 0.28
CA HIS A 13 -6.46 19.52 0.82
C HIS A 13 -6.74 19.96 2.27
N LYS A 14 -5.85 20.73 2.91
CA LYS A 14 -5.95 21.04 4.35
C LYS A 14 -7.21 21.84 4.72
N ASP A 15 -7.64 22.72 3.83
CA ASP A 15 -8.85 23.56 4.04
C ASP A 15 -10.10 22.92 3.39
N GLY A 16 -10.03 21.65 3.04
CA GLY A 16 -11.04 20.85 2.36
C GLY A 16 -10.50 20.15 1.12
N ALA A 17 -11.12 19.04 0.75
CA ALA A 17 -10.70 18.26 -0.41
C ALA A 17 -10.84 19.09 -1.71
N ASP A 18 -9.75 19.25 -2.45
CA ASP A 18 -9.74 19.94 -3.74
C ASP A 18 -10.27 19.00 -4.84
N GLU A 19 -11.52 19.24 -5.25
CA GLU A 19 -12.21 18.42 -6.25
C GLU A 19 -11.50 18.45 -7.61
N LYS A 20 -10.90 19.59 -8.01
CA LYS A 20 -10.23 19.72 -9.30
C LYS A 20 -9.03 18.77 -9.39
N ILE A 21 -8.18 18.78 -8.36
CA ILE A 21 -7.01 17.88 -8.27
C ILE A 21 -7.46 16.41 -8.28
N ILE A 22 -8.51 16.08 -7.53
CA ILE A 22 -9.04 14.71 -7.48
C ILE A 22 -9.54 14.27 -8.86
N ARG A 23 -10.27 15.12 -9.58
CA ARG A 23 -10.73 14.83 -10.94
C ARG A 23 -9.58 14.66 -11.92
N GLU A 24 -8.51 15.43 -11.81
CA GLU A 24 -7.30 15.26 -12.62
C GLU A 24 -6.66 13.88 -12.39
N HIS A 25 -6.58 13.41 -11.14
CA HIS A 25 -6.08 12.08 -10.81
C HIS A 25 -7.00 10.96 -11.34
N LEU A 26 -8.32 11.09 -11.17
CA LEU A 26 -9.29 10.11 -11.70
C LEU A 26 -9.25 10.04 -13.22
N GLU A 27 -9.10 11.17 -13.92
CA GLU A 27 -8.92 11.21 -15.37
C GLU A 27 -7.62 10.54 -15.81
N ALA A 28 -6.53 10.68 -15.05
CA ALA A 28 -5.27 9.99 -15.32
C ALA A 28 -5.43 8.46 -15.22
N TYR A 29 -6.14 7.97 -14.21
CA TYR A 29 -6.47 6.55 -14.08
C TYR A 29 -7.33 6.05 -15.25
N LYS A 30 -8.39 6.79 -15.60
CA LYS A 30 -9.24 6.44 -16.74
C LYS A 30 -8.45 6.37 -18.04
N LYS A 31 -7.58 7.34 -18.33
CA LYS A 31 -6.71 7.34 -19.52
C LYS A 31 -5.77 6.15 -19.57
N ALA A 32 -5.30 5.69 -18.42
CA ALA A 32 -4.48 4.49 -18.29
C ALA A 32 -5.28 3.18 -18.34
N GLY A 33 -6.61 3.23 -18.51
CA GLY A 33 -7.48 2.05 -18.55
C GLY A 33 -7.72 1.39 -17.20
N ILE A 34 -7.47 2.10 -16.10
CA ILE A 34 -7.62 1.57 -14.73
C ILE A 34 -9.08 1.70 -14.31
N SER A 35 -9.71 0.58 -13.95
CA SER A 35 -11.11 0.49 -13.52
C SER A 35 -11.29 0.14 -12.04
N PHE A 36 -10.20 -0.13 -11.32
CA PHE A 36 -10.21 -0.42 -9.89
C PHE A 36 -9.06 0.30 -9.19
N VAL A 37 -9.37 0.99 -8.10
CA VAL A 37 -8.40 1.70 -7.26
C VAL A 37 -8.68 1.39 -5.79
N ARG A 38 -7.63 1.11 -5.03
CA ARG A 38 -7.64 1.03 -3.58
C ARG A 38 -6.57 1.98 -3.06
N ASP A 39 -6.95 3.02 -2.34
CA ASP A 39 -6.03 4.02 -1.83
C ASP A 39 -5.53 3.74 -0.40
N GLY A 40 -4.64 4.57 0.11
CA GLY A 40 -4.09 4.48 1.45
C GLY A 40 -4.79 5.37 2.48
N GLY A 41 -5.83 6.12 2.07
CA GLY A 41 -6.51 7.10 2.92
C GLY A 41 -5.81 8.45 3.03
N ASP A 42 -6.51 9.42 3.59
CA ASP A 42 -6.00 10.74 3.91
C ASP A 42 -6.78 11.40 5.07
N PRO A 43 -6.19 12.36 5.80
CA PRO A 43 -6.87 12.99 6.94
C PRO A 43 -7.83 14.14 6.57
N TYR A 44 -7.94 14.52 5.29
CA TYR A 44 -8.66 15.73 4.83
C TYR A 44 -9.92 15.44 4.01
N GLY A 45 -10.27 14.15 3.83
CA GLY A 45 -11.46 13.72 3.11
C GLY A 45 -11.31 13.66 1.58
N ALA A 46 -10.09 13.81 1.04
CA ALA A 46 -9.84 13.68 -0.39
C ALA A 46 -10.16 12.26 -0.90
N SER A 47 -9.81 11.23 -0.16
CA SER A 47 -10.12 9.83 -0.47
C SER A 47 -11.64 9.56 -0.51
N VAL A 48 -12.39 10.14 0.42
CA VAL A 48 -13.86 10.02 0.46
C VAL A 48 -14.50 10.72 -0.73
N LEU A 49 -14.01 11.92 -1.09
CA LEU A 49 -14.48 12.64 -2.27
C LEU A 49 -14.09 11.92 -3.56
N ALA A 50 -12.86 11.37 -3.64
CA ALA A 50 -12.41 10.58 -4.78
C ALA A 50 -13.34 9.37 -5.02
N ARG A 51 -13.67 8.60 -3.97
CA ARG A 51 -14.62 7.49 -4.06
C ARG A 51 -16.00 7.93 -4.57
N LYS A 52 -16.49 9.09 -4.11
CA LYS A 52 -17.79 9.64 -4.56
C LYS A 52 -17.77 9.99 -6.05
N LEU A 53 -16.65 10.52 -6.56
CA LEU A 53 -16.52 10.98 -7.94
C LEU A 53 -16.10 9.87 -8.90
N ALA A 54 -15.42 8.83 -8.42
CA ALA A 54 -14.82 7.76 -9.24
C ALA A 54 -15.80 7.05 -10.19
N PRO A 55 -17.09 6.82 -9.85
CA PRO A 55 -18.05 6.23 -10.78
C PRO A 55 -18.25 7.03 -12.08
N GLU A 56 -18.08 8.36 -12.06
CA GLU A 56 -18.14 9.22 -13.26
C GLU A 56 -17.04 8.88 -14.28
N TYR A 57 -15.96 8.24 -13.80
CA TYR A 57 -14.80 7.80 -14.57
C TYR A 57 -14.81 6.29 -14.86
N GLY A 58 -15.83 5.55 -14.41
CA GLY A 58 -15.92 4.09 -14.55
C GLY A 58 -14.97 3.34 -13.61
N ILE A 59 -14.62 3.92 -12.45
CA ILE A 59 -13.67 3.37 -11.49
C ILE A 59 -14.40 2.88 -10.23
N ASP A 60 -14.20 1.61 -9.86
CA ASP A 60 -14.50 1.08 -8.52
C ASP A 60 -13.37 1.56 -7.58
N TYR A 61 -13.69 2.52 -6.73
CA TYR A 61 -12.71 3.16 -5.84
C TYR A 61 -13.01 2.81 -4.38
N ARG A 62 -12.02 2.28 -3.69
CA ARG A 62 -12.13 1.86 -2.29
C ARG A 62 -11.11 2.56 -1.42
N THR A 63 -11.53 2.92 -0.19
CA THR A 63 -10.72 3.72 0.71
C THR A 63 -10.88 3.27 2.16
N PRO A 64 -9.80 3.31 2.98
CA PRO A 64 -9.88 3.17 4.43
C PRO A 64 -10.33 4.48 5.10
N VAL A 65 -10.65 5.52 4.34
CA VAL A 65 -10.88 6.91 4.76
C VAL A 65 -9.59 7.58 5.23
N PHE A 66 -8.94 7.05 6.24
CA PHE A 66 -7.62 7.46 6.75
C PHE A 66 -6.81 6.23 7.17
N ALA A 67 -5.49 6.35 7.15
CA ALA A 67 -4.61 5.34 7.75
C ALA A 67 -4.57 5.49 9.28
N ILE A 68 -4.27 4.41 9.99
CA ILE A 68 -4.10 4.42 11.45
C ILE A 68 -2.64 4.09 11.78
N HIS A 69 -2.01 4.94 12.58
CA HIS A 69 -0.62 4.74 13.00
C HIS A 69 -0.45 4.98 14.50
N LYS A 70 0.55 4.35 15.11
CA LYS A 70 0.88 4.60 16.51
C LYS A 70 1.50 5.99 16.67
N ALA A 71 1.17 6.68 17.75
CA ALA A 71 1.74 7.98 18.09
C ALA A 71 3.29 7.90 18.15
N GLY A 72 3.96 8.86 17.54
CA GLY A 72 5.43 8.86 17.42
C GLY A 72 6.00 7.95 16.34
N HIS A 73 5.18 7.16 15.63
CA HIS A 73 5.58 6.32 14.49
C HIS A 73 5.20 6.94 13.14
N TYR A 74 5.63 6.28 12.05
CA TYR A 74 5.32 6.72 10.69
C TYR A 74 3.82 6.66 10.39
N GLY A 75 3.29 7.65 9.63
CA GLY A 75 1.91 7.66 9.15
C GLY A 75 1.16 8.99 9.30
N SER A 76 1.72 9.97 10.01
CA SER A 76 1.03 11.24 10.33
C SER A 76 0.57 12.07 9.13
N ILE A 77 1.16 11.85 7.94
CA ILE A 77 0.79 12.58 6.71
C ILE A 77 -0.53 12.06 6.13
N VAL A 78 -0.84 10.77 6.32
CA VAL A 78 -1.97 10.08 5.68
C VAL A 78 -3.00 9.56 6.68
N GLY A 79 -2.76 9.74 7.99
CA GLY A 79 -3.59 9.06 8.96
C GLY A 79 -3.78 9.77 10.30
N LYS A 80 -4.43 9.05 11.19
CA LYS A 80 -4.70 9.42 12.58
C LYS A 80 -3.89 8.55 13.51
N SER A 81 -3.43 9.13 14.61
CA SER A 81 -2.60 8.42 15.59
C SER A 81 -3.44 7.85 16.73
N PHE A 82 -2.97 6.73 17.29
CA PHE A 82 -3.43 6.14 18.54
C PHE A 82 -2.27 5.99 19.52
N THR A 83 -2.56 5.93 20.82
CA THR A 83 -1.59 5.69 21.88
C THR A 83 -1.75 4.29 22.53
N ASP A 84 -2.96 3.77 22.55
CA ASP A 84 -3.30 2.44 23.06
C ASP A 84 -4.35 1.73 22.18
N LEU A 85 -4.56 0.44 22.40
CA LEU A 85 -5.48 -0.37 21.61
C LEU A 85 -6.96 0.05 21.75
N LYS A 86 -7.34 0.73 22.82
CA LYS A 86 -8.69 1.28 22.98
C LYS A 86 -8.91 2.46 22.03
N GLU A 87 -7.92 3.34 21.90
CA GLU A 87 -7.94 4.43 20.90
C GLU A 87 -7.90 3.86 19.49
N PHE A 88 -7.08 2.82 19.25
CA PHE A 88 -7.07 2.13 17.95
C PHE A 88 -8.46 1.62 17.57
N HIS A 89 -9.14 0.89 18.47
CA HIS A 89 -10.50 0.41 18.25
C HIS A 89 -11.48 1.57 17.98
N SER A 90 -11.36 2.66 18.72
CA SER A 90 -12.19 3.86 18.50
C SER A 90 -12.00 4.44 17.09
N LEU A 91 -10.77 4.43 16.56
CA LEU A 91 -10.46 4.85 15.19
C LEU A 91 -11.00 3.89 14.13
N VAL A 92 -10.95 2.57 14.38
CA VAL A 92 -11.58 1.55 13.50
C VAL A 92 -13.09 1.82 13.39
N LEU A 93 -13.77 2.03 14.52
CA LEU A 93 -15.19 2.36 14.53
C LEU A 93 -15.48 3.71 13.85
N GLU A 94 -14.61 4.68 14.01
CA GLU A 94 -14.72 5.98 13.32
C GLU A 94 -14.60 5.82 11.80
N ALA A 95 -13.61 5.07 11.32
CA ALA A 95 -13.45 4.76 9.90
C ALA A 95 -14.71 4.08 9.34
N GLY A 96 -15.26 3.10 10.07
CA GLY A 96 -16.52 2.44 9.72
C GLY A 96 -17.70 3.38 9.61
N ARG A 97 -17.87 4.31 10.57
CA ARG A 97 -18.95 5.34 10.50
C ARG A 97 -18.80 6.29 9.31
N GLN A 98 -17.56 6.50 8.83
CA GLN A 98 -17.28 7.30 7.63
C GLN A 98 -17.33 6.48 6.34
N GLY A 99 -17.70 5.18 6.44
CA GLY A 99 -17.88 4.28 5.30
C GLY A 99 -16.57 3.72 4.75
N ALA A 100 -15.59 3.44 5.59
CA ALA A 100 -14.38 2.75 5.17
C ALA A 100 -14.68 1.38 4.55
N ASP A 101 -14.02 1.05 3.46
CA ASP A 101 -14.11 -0.27 2.82
C ASP A 101 -13.20 -1.30 3.50
N PHE A 102 -12.14 -0.85 4.17
CA PHE A 102 -11.13 -1.63 4.88
C PHE A 102 -10.36 -0.74 5.87
N ILE A 103 -9.49 -1.32 6.68
CA ILE A 103 -8.60 -0.58 7.60
C ILE A 103 -7.18 -0.57 7.05
N LYS A 104 -6.52 0.60 7.05
CA LYS A 104 -5.10 0.74 6.74
C LYS A 104 -4.31 0.99 8.01
N ILE A 105 -3.29 0.18 8.24
CA ILE A 105 -2.35 0.32 9.38
C ILE A 105 -0.92 0.55 8.91
N MET A 106 -0.13 1.22 9.77
CA MET A 106 1.30 1.43 9.57
C MET A 106 2.07 0.67 10.64
N THR A 107 2.75 -0.43 10.28
CA THR A 107 3.46 -1.29 11.23
C THR A 107 4.94 -0.99 11.33
N THR A 108 5.51 -0.34 10.32
CA THR A 108 6.92 0.04 10.28
C THR A 108 7.08 1.45 9.71
N GLY A 109 8.32 1.96 9.74
CA GLY A 109 8.70 3.15 8.98
C GLY A 109 8.99 2.88 7.51
N LEU A 110 9.56 3.90 6.85
CA LEU A 110 10.02 3.83 5.47
C LEU A 110 11.38 3.12 5.37
N LEU A 111 11.83 2.88 4.13
CA LEU A 111 13.20 2.49 3.85
C LEU A 111 14.19 3.55 4.38
N ASP A 112 15.25 3.09 5.03
CA ASP A 112 16.40 3.95 5.31
C ASP A 112 17.39 3.84 4.14
N PHE A 113 17.46 4.87 3.33
CA PHE A 113 18.39 4.91 2.19
C PHE A 113 19.85 5.18 2.61
N ALA A 114 20.09 5.61 3.85
CA ALA A 114 21.41 5.82 4.38
C ALA A 114 22.00 4.54 5.02
N ASP A 115 21.13 3.67 5.55
CA ASP A 115 21.51 2.42 6.19
C ASP A 115 20.75 1.25 5.53
N GLN A 116 21.39 0.65 4.54
CA GLN A 116 20.81 -0.41 3.73
C GLN A 116 20.36 -1.58 4.60
N GLY A 117 19.14 -2.09 4.34
CA GLY A 117 18.52 -3.18 5.09
C GLY A 117 17.72 -2.72 6.30
N LYS A 118 17.75 -1.43 6.64
CA LYS A 118 17.01 -0.86 7.77
C LYS A 118 15.79 -0.06 7.33
N VAL A 119 14.86 0.04 8.26
CA VAL A 119 13.68 0.92 8.17
C VAL A 119 13.85 2.08 9.14
N THR A 120 13.23 3.22 8.83
CA THR A 120 13.23 4.37 9.73
C THR A 120 12.34 4.10 10.95
N GLY A 121 12.76 4.55 12.12
CA GLY A 121 12.02 4.33 13.37
C GLY A 121 12.00 2.85 13.82
N THR A 122 11.23 2.58 14.85
CA THR A 122 11.09 1.24 15.42
C THR A 122 9.83 0.55 14.87
N PRO A 123 9.89 -0.68 14.35
CA PRO A 123 8.71 -1.48 14.02
C PRO A 123 7.80 -1.65 15.24
N LEU A 124 6.49 -1.82 15.00
CA LEU A 124 5.56 -2.19 16.07
C LEU A 124 5.85 -3.60 16.59
N ASP A 125 5.55 -3.82 17.86
CA ASP A 125 5.67 -5.14 18.48
C ASP A 125 4.69 -6.14 17.85
N LYS A 126 5.13 -7.40 17.67
CA LYS A 126 4.32 -8.46 17.04
C LYS A 126 2.96 -8.66 17.72
N LYS A 127 2.91 -8.63 19.06
CA LYS A 127 1.65 -8.82 19.80
C LYS A 127 0.71 -7.65 19.56
N GLU A 128 1.25 -6.42 19.52
CA GLU A 128 0.46 -5.23 19.21
C GLU A 128 -0.13 -5.31 17.81
N VAL A 129 0.65 -5.72 16.81
CA VAL A 129 0.16 -5.91 15.43
C VAL A 129 -0.93 -7.00 15.39
N CYS A 130 -0.74 -8.13 16.07
CA CYS A 130 -1.77 -9.17 16.18
C CYS A 130 -3.08 -8.65 16.76
N GLU A 131 -3.03 -7.88 17.86
CA GLU A 131 -4.22 -7.31 18.48
C GLU A 131 -4.90 -6.28 17.56
N MET A 132 -4.12 -5.44 16.86
CA MET A 132 -4.68 -4.48 15.91
C MET A 132 -5.43 -5.17 14.77
N VAL A 133 -4.86 -6.22 14.20
CA VAL A 133 -5.48 -7.00 13.13
C VAL A 133 -6.72 -7.71 13.64
N HIS A 134 -6.65 -8.33 14.83
CA HIS A 134 -7.79 -8.97 15.46
C HIS A 134 -8.96 -7.99 15.67
N ILE A 135 -8.69 -6.81 16.24
CA ILE A 135 -9.72 -5.76 16.44
C ILE A 135 -10.38 -5.37 15.11
N ALA A 136 -9.60 -5.16 14.04
CA ALA A 136 -10.16 -4.79 12.75
C ALA A 136 -11.00 -5.90 12.13
N HIS A 137 -10.57 -7.16 12.25
CA HIS A 137 -11.31 -8.33 11.76
C HIS A 137 -12.62 -8.57 12.55
N GLU A 138 -12.64 -8.39 13.88
CA GLU A 138 -13.86 -8.48 14.69
C GLU A 138 -14.91 -7.43 14.27
N GLU A 139 -14.48 -6.25 13.82
CA GLU A 139 -15.35 -5.23 13.26
C GLU A 139 -15.74 -5.50 11.79
N GLY A 140 -15.24 -6.60 11.19
CA GLY A 140 -15.55 -7.05 9.83
C GLY A 140 -14.73 -6.40 8.73
N PHE A 141 -13.60 -5.75 9.04
CA PHE A 141 -12.74 -5.11 8.07
C PHE A 141 -11.54 -5.97 7.68
N ALA A 142 -11.22 -6.02 6.39
CA ALA A 142 -9.91 -6.45 5.92
C ALA A 142 -8.84 -5.42 6.32
N VAL A 143 -7.59 -5.87 6.48
CA VAL A 143 -6.47 -5.03 6.91
C VAL A 143 -5.42 -4.91 5.82
N MET A 144 -5.14 -3.66 5.41
CA MET A 144 -4.05 -3.25 4.54
C MET A 144 -2.88 -2.74 5.39
N SER A 145 -1.68 -3.33 5.25
CA SER A 145 -0.53 -2.99 6.11
C SER A 145 0.65 -2.41 5.33
N HIS A 146 1.03 -1.15 5.64
CA HIS A 146 2.35 -0.64 5.25
C HIS A 146 3.41 -1.32 6.10
N THR A 147 4.32 -2.06 5.47
CA THR A 147 5.28 -2.91 6.18
C THR A 147 6.57 -3.07 5.39
N ASN A 148 7.71 -2.92 6.06
CA ASN A 148 9.06 -3.12 5.51
C ASN A 148 9.95 -3.85 6.52
N GLY A 149 11.02 -4.50 6.02
CA GLY A 149 12.00 -5.22 6.84
C GLY A 149 11.50 -6.58 7.33
N VAL A 150 12.43 -7.49 7.55
CA VAL A 150 12.13 -8.90 7.91
C VAL A 150 11.21 -9.00 9.11
N TYR A 151 11.55 -8.34 10.22
CA TYR A 151 10.77 -8.39 11.47
C TYR A 151 9.32 -7.91 11.27
N GLY A 152 9.14 -6.75 10.60
CA GLY A 152 7.81 -6.20 10.35
C GLY A 152 6.96 -7.08 9.45
N VAL A 153 7.58 -7.63 8.38
CA VAL A 153 6.90 -8.52 7.44
C VAL A 153 6.45 -9.81 8.12
N GLN A 154 7.32 -10.47 8.89
CA GLN A 154 6.95 -11.66 9.65
C GLN A 154 5.82 -11.36 10.64
N ALA A 155 5.91 -10.24 11.38
CA ALA A 155 4.87 -9.83 12.32
C ALA A 155 3.51 -9.59 11.62
N ALA A 156 3.51 -8.95 10.45
CA ALA A 156 2.28 -8.69 9.69
C ALA A 156 1.65 -9.98 9.14
N ILE A 157 2.47 -10.91 8.60
CA ILE A 157 1.98 -12.20 8.08
C ILE A 157 1.43 -13.06 9.23
N GLU A 158 2.15 -13.18 10.34
CA GLU A 158 1.72 -13.92 11.54
C GLU A 158 0.42 -13.36 12.14
N ALA A 159 0.25 -12.03 12.08
CA ALA A 159 -0.97 -11.38 12.52
C ALA A 159 -2.16 -11.62 11.57
N GLY A 160 -1.91 -12.08 10.34
CA GLY A 160 -2.95 -12.36 9.35
C GLY A 160 -3.47 -11.11 8.64
N VAL A 161 -2.62 -10.12 8.33
CA VAL A 161 -3.02 -8.99 7.50
C VAL A 161 -3.52 -9.48 6.14
N ASP A 162 -4.54 -8.83 5.57
CA ASP A 162 -5.13 -9.25 4.29
C ASP A 162 -4.29 -8.82 3.10
N SER A 163 -3.60 -7.68 3.20
CA SER A 163 -2.54 -7.32 2.25
C SER A 163 -1.36 -6.66 2.93
N LEU A 164 -0.18 -6.93 2.38
CA LEU A 164 1.10 -6.38 2.79
C LEU A 164 1.64 -5.51 1.66
N GLU A 165 1.75 -4.22 1.93
CA GLU A 165 2.25 -3.23 0.99
C GLU A 165 3.76 -3.07 1.14
N HIS A 166 4.46 -2.94 0.03
CA HIS A 166 5.90 -2.81 -0.14
C HIS A 166 6.67 -4.09 0.21
N GLY A 167 6.89 -4.41 1.47
CA GLY A 167 7.67 -5.57 1.87
C GLY A 167 9.15 -5.45 1.49
N ASN A 168 9.68 -4.21 1.41
CA ASN A 168 11.10 -4.03 1.10
C ASN A 168 11.99 -4.69 2.16
N TYR A 169 13.15 -5.17 1.74
CA TYR A 169 14.12 -5.90 2.58
C TYR A 169 13.63 -7.24 3.14
N MET A 170 12.58 -7.84 2.59
CA MET A 170 12.21 -9.23 2.91
C MET A 170 13.33 -10.18 2.55
N ASP A 171 13.48 -11.25 3.33
CA ASP A 171 14.31 -12.40 3.01
C ASP A 171 13.48 -13.55 2.37
N GLU A 172 14.13 -14.67 2.07
CA GLU A 172 13.47 -15.82 1.46
C GLU A 172 12.48 -16.50 2.42
N GLU A 173 12.71 -16.42 3.75
CA GLU A 173 11.78 -16.95 4.74
C GLU A 173 10.47 -16.18 4.71
N CYS A 174 10.52 -14.84 4.65
CA CYS A 174 9.34 -14.01 4.48
C CYS A 174 8.53 -14.39 3.22
N ILE A 175 9.21 -14.66 2.09
CA ILE A 175 8.52 -15.07 0.86
C ILE A 175 7.87 -16.46 1.03
N SER A 176 8.51 -17.37 1.75
CA SER A 176 7.92 -18.69 2.05
C SER A 176 6.68 -18.54 2.94
N MET A 177 6.75 -17.71 3.98
CA MET A 177 5.60 -17.39 4.84
C MET A 177 4.45 -16.76 4.06
N LEU A 178 4.74 -15.85 3.12
CA LEU A 178 3.72 -15.28 2.22
C LEU A 178 3.04 -16.36 1.38
N ALA A 179 3.82 -17.29 0.80
CA ALA A 179 3.29 -18.37 -0.02
C ALA A 179 2.38 -19.32 0.77
N ASP A 180 2.68 -19.54 2.06
CA ASP A 180 1.91 -20.39 2.96
C ASP A 180 0.73 -19.64 3.65
N SER A 181 0.59 -18.34 3.40
CA SER A 181 -0.42 -17.47 4.00
C SER A 181 -1.56 -17.11 3.04
N ARG A 182 -2.56 -16.41 3.54
CA ARG A 182 -3.61 -15.77 2.74
C ARG A 182 -3.32 -14.30 2.43
N THR A 183 -2.20 -13.77 2.92
CA THR A 183 -1.81 -12.37 2.71
C THR A 183 -1.48 -12.12 1.23
N VAL A 184 -2.08 -11.10 0.63
CA VAL A 184 -1.71 -10.65 -0.72
C VAL A 184 -0.57 -9.64 -0.61
N TRP A 185 0.56 -9.93 -1.24
CA TRP A 185 1.66 -8.98 -1.32
C TRP A 185 1.46 -7.99 -2.48
N VAL A 186 1.64 -6.70 -2.19
CA VAL A 186 1.60 -5.60 -3.17
C VAL A 186 2.97 -4.90 -3.18
N PRO A 187 3.89 -5.30 -4.04
CA PRO A 187 5.31 -4.93 -3.97
C PRO A 187 5.62 -3.45 -4.11
N THR A 188 4.89 -2.74 -4.98
CA THR A 188 5.14 -1.33 -5.30
C THR A 188 6.60 -1.05 -5.71
N LEU A 189 7.17 -1.89 -6.56
CA LEU A 189 8.58 -1.83 -7.00
C LEU A 189 8.95 -0.43 -7.52
N VAL A 190 8.01 0.25 -8.17
CA VAL A 190 8.20 1.57 -8.78
C VAL A 190 8.54 2.65 -7.77
N THR A 191 8.19 2.50 -6.49
CA THR A 191 8.54 3.46 -5.44
C THR A 191 10.05 3.64 -5.26
N VAL A 192 10.85 2.63 -5.64
CA VAL A 192 12.31 2.68 -5.64
C VAL A 192 12.85 2.73 -7.07
N ARG A 193 12.29 1.95 -8.01
CA ARG A 193 12.78 1.91 -9.41
C ARG A 193 12.72 3.27 -10.10
N ASN A 194 11.65 4.03 -9.91
CA ASN A 194 11.46 5.34 -10.52
C ASN A 194 12.38 6.43 -9.93
N LEU A 195 13.06 6.15 -8.81
CA LEU A 195 14.05 7.07 -8.26
C LEU A 195 15.37 7.07 -9.06
N ARG A 196 15.61 6.08 -9.91
CA ARG A 196 16.81 6.05 -10.75
C ARG A 196 16.82 7.23 -11.71
N GLY A 197 17.97 7.90 -11.77
CA GLY A 197 18.15 9.04 -12.67
C GLY A 197 17.42 10.32 -12.25
N CYS A 198 16.64 10.33 -11.14
CA CYS A 198 15.98 11.55 -10.66
C CYS A 198 16.92 12.53 -9.93
N GLY A 199 18.18 12.14 -9.69
CA GLY A 199 19.21 12.98 -9.05
C GLY A 199 19.09 13.07 -7.51
N ARG A 200 18.08 12.43 -6.90
CA ARG A 200 17.90 12.48 -5.44
C ARG A 200 18.75 11.46 -4.68
N TYR A 201 18.97 10.30 -5.29
CA TYR A 201 19.77 9.21 -4.74
C TYR A 201 20.71 8.66 -5.81
N GLU A 202 21.88 8.21 -5.39
CA GLU A 202 22.85 7.57 -6.27
C GLU A 202 22.40 6.12 -6.60
N ASP A 203 22.65 5.66 -7.81
CA ASP A 203 22.30 4.29 -8.24
C ASP A 203 22.94 3.21 -7.35
N ARG A 204 24.13 3.46 -6.77
CA ARG A 204 24.76 2.51 -5.83
C ARG A 204 23.92 2.24 -4.57
N VAL A 205 23.06 3.19 -4.17
CA VAL A 205 22.12 3.05 -3.04
C VAL A 205 20.85 2.33 -3.49
N LEU A 206 20.32 2.68 -4.67
CA LEU A 206 19.05 2.16 -5.17
C LEU A 206 19.16 0.74 -5.71
N MET A 207 20.23 0.44 -6.45
CA MET A 207 20.33 -0.84 -7.18
C MET A 207 20.31 -2.09 -6.29
N PRO A 208 20.94 -2.13 -5.11
CA PRO A 208 20.81 -3.29 -4.23
C PRO A 208 19.38 -3.51 -3.73
N ILE A 209 18.62 -2.42 -3.45
CA ILE A 209 17.22 -2.50 -3.03
C ILE A 209 16.35 -3.03 -4.18
N ILE A 210 16.53 -2.48 -5.37
CA ILE A 210 15.80 -2.89 -6.57
C ILE A 210 16.05 -4.36 -6.87
N ARG A 211 17.30 -4.80 -6.92
CA ARG A 211 17.66 -6.20 -7.20
C ARG A 211 17.04 -7.15 -6.18
N LYS A 212 17.11 -6.81 -4.89
CA LYS A 212 16.50 -7.63 -3.83
C LYS A 212 14.98 -7.74 -4.00
N ALA A 213 14.31 -6.64 -4.33
CA ALA A 213 12.88 -6.64 -4.58
C ALA A 213 12.51 -7.47 -5.84
N GLU A 214 13.32 -7.40 -6.90
CA GLU A 214 13.15 -8.20 -8.12
C GLU A 214 13.39 -9.71 -7.87
N GLU A 215 14.42 -10.06 -7.10
CA GLU A 215 14.67 -11.44 -6.65
C GLU A 215 13.48 -11.98 -5.83
N ASN A 216 12.97 -11.19 -4.89
CA ASN A 216 11.82 -11.55 -4.09
C ASN A 216 10.56 -11.73 -4.94
N LEU A 217 10.34 -10.88 -5.95
CA LEU A 217 9.24 -11.04 -6.88
C LEU A 217 9.34 -12.35 -7.67
N PHE A 218 10.53 -12.69 -8.14
CA PHE A 218 10.78 -13.95 -8.86
C PHE A 218 10.52 -15.17 -7.95
N LEU A 219 11.00 -15.13 -6.71
CA LEU A 219 10.76 -16.21 -5.73
C LEU A 219 9.28 -16.34 -5.37
N ALA A 220 8.57 -15.21 -5.18
CA ALA A 220 7.14 -15.21 -4.90
C ALA A 220 6.33 -15.84 -6.05
N PHE A 221 6.72 -15.55 -7.31
CA PHE A 221 6.12 -16.19 -8.48
C PHE A 221 6.37 -17.70 -8.50
N GLN A 222 7.61 -18.15 -8.24
CA GLN A 222 7.96 -19.57 -8.18
C GLN A 222 7.21 -20.32 -7.07
N LYS A 223 7.09 -19.70 -5.89
CA LYS A 223 6.40 -20.26 -4.72
C LYS A 223 4.87 -20.08 -4.79
N LYS A 224 4.35 -19.42 -5.84
CA LYS A 224 2.91 -19.15 -6.03
C LYS A 224 2.29 -18.35 -4.88
N ALA A 225 3.05 -17.46 -4.26
CA ALA A 225 2.51 -16.51 -3.29
C ALA A 225 1.43 -15.64 -3.93
N GLN A 226 0.46 -15.18 -3.16
CA GLN A 226 -0.57 -14.26 -3.67
C GLN A 226 0.03 -12.86 -3.85
N VAL A 227 -0.02 -12.31 -5.06
CA VAL A 227 0.53 -11.00 -5.39
C VAL A 227 -0.44 -10.23 -6.26
N ALA A 228 -0.59 -8.94 -5.97
CA ALA A 228 -1.37 -8.02 -6.79
C ALA A 228 -0.53 -6.80 -7.19
N LEU A 229 -0.88 -6.18 -8.32
CA LEU A 229 -0.27 -4.91 -8.73
C LEU A 229 -0.74 -3.76 -7.82
N GLY A 230 0.18 -2.87 -7.49
CA GLY A 230 -0.07 -1.60 -6.83
C GLY A 230 1.13 -0.69 -7.00
N SER A 231 0.90 0.59 -7.24
CA SER A 231 1.97 1.53 -7.57
C SER A 231 2.39 2.44 -6.41
N ASP A 232 1.55 2.60 -5.39
CA ASP A 232 1.70 3.68 -4.41
C ASP A 232 1.75 5.06 -5.08
N ALA A 233 0.84 5.28 -6.07
CA ALA A 233 0.77 6.54 -6.81
C ALA A 233 0.60 7.73 -5.86
N GLY A 234 1.40 8.77 -6.13
CA GLY A 234 1.56 9.93 -5.24
C GLY A 234 2.86 9.89 -4.43
N ALA A 235 3.52 8.74 -4.30
CA ALA A 235 4.92 8.68 -3.87
C ALA A 235 5.83 9.42 -4.87
N TYR A 236 6.99 9.91 -4.41
CA TYR A 236 7.89 10.67 -5.27
C TYR A 236 8.30 9.87 -6.52
N MET A 237 8.12 10.47 -7.71
CA MET A 237 8.31 9.88 -9.05
C MET A 237 7.31 8.79 -9.42
N VAL A 238 6.19 8.63 -8.70
CA VAL A 238 5.13 7.69 -9.04
C VAL A 238 3.83 8.46 -9.35
N MET A 239 3.55 8.65 -10.63
CA MET A 239 2.42 9.44 -11.10
C MET A 239 1.12 8.64 -11.10
N HIS A 240 -0.01 9.31 -10.82
CA HIS A 240 -1.33 8.72 -10.99
C HIS A 240 -1.54 8.23 -12.43
N GLY A 241 -2.12 7.07 -12.59
CA GLY A 241 -2.27 6.41 -13.89
C GLY A 241 -1.01 5.72 -14.37
N ASN A 242 0.08 6.45 -14.61
CA ASN A 242 1.31 5.87 -15.15
C ASN A 242 2.02 4.93 -14.18
N GLY A 243 1.96 5.20 -12.87
CA GLY A 243 2.66 4.38 -11.88
C GLY A 243 2.31 2.89 -11.93
N ILE A 244 1.06 2.53 -12.26
CA ILE A 244 0.69 1.11 -12.39
C ILE A 244 1.19 0.49 -13.70
N VAL A 245 1.32 1.30 -14.76
CA VAL A 245 1.92 0.86 -16.03
C VAL A 245 3.41 0.59 -15.83
N ASP A 246 4.09 1.47 -15.09
CA ASP A 246 5.49 1.28 -14.72
C ASP A 246 5.67 0.04 -13.85
N GLU A 247 4.77 -0.20 -12.88
CA GLU A 247 4.80 -1.40 -12.02
C GLU A 247 4.62 -2.68 -12.84
N TYR A 248 3.64 -2.72 -13.74
CA TYR A 248 3.45 -3.86 -14.63
C TYR A 248 4.67 -4.08 -15.53
N THR A 249 5.28 -3.00 -16.05
CA THR A 249 6.51 -3.07 -16.83
C THR A 249 7.67 -3.64 -16.00
N ALA A 250 7.76 -3.28 -14.71
CA ALA A 250 8.75 -3.85 -13.80
C ALA A 250 8.54 -5.36 -13.62
N PHE A 251 7.29 -5.81 -13.41
CA PHE A 251 6.97 -7.25 -13.32
C PHE A 251 7.36 -8.01 -14.59
N ARG A 252 7.01 -7.47 -15.77
CA ARG A 252 7.38 -8.08 -17.05
C ARG A 252 8.89 -8.16 -17.26
N SER A 253 9.64 -7.17 -16.78
CA SER A 253 11.11 -7.18 -16.90
C SER A 253 11.77 -8.29 -16.07
N VAL A 254 11.13 -8.73 -14.98
CA VAL A 254 11.63 -9.78 -14.08
C VAL A 254 11.12 -11.16 -14.50
N LEU A 255 9.85 -11.28 -14.83
CA LEU A 255 9.15 -12.56 -15.02
C LEU A 255 8.93 -12.93 -16.49
N GLY A 256 9.21 -12.01 -17.41
CA GLY A 256 8.84 -12.14 -18.82
C GLY A 256 7.37 -11.86 -19.06
N ASP A 257 7.00 -11.83 -20.33
CA ASP A 257 5.62 -11.62 -20.80
C ASP A 257 4.99 -12.98 -21.07
N SER A 258 3.98 -13.36 -20.29
CA SER A 258 3.34 -14.67 -20.41
C SER A 258 1.94 -14.69 -19.81
N ASP A 259 1.09 -15.56 -20.35
CA ASP A 259 -0.25 -15.85 -19.80
C ASP A 259 -0.20 -16.26 -18.31
N ASN A 260 0.91 -16.90 -17.89
CA ASN A 260 1.09 -17.28 -16.49
C ASN A 260 1.21 -16.07 -15.57
N LEU A 261 1.95 -15.02 -15.99
CA LEU A 261 2.05 -13.77 -15.26
C LEU A 261 0.68 -13.09 -15.16
N GLU A 262 -0.03 -12.98 -16.26
CA GLU A 262 -1.35 -12.33 -16.26
C GLU A 262 -2.35 -13.07 -15.37
N ASN A 263 -2.39 -14.40 -15.45
CA ASN A 263 -3.27 -15.21 -14.61
C ASN A 263 -2.93 -15.09 -13.12
N TRP A 264 -1.64 -15.07 -12.78
CA TRP A 264 -1.19 -14.89 -11.41
C TRP A 264 -1.62 -13.52 -10.84
N LEU A 265 -1.40 -12.45 -11.58
CA LEU A 265 -1.82 -11.10 -11.18
C LEU A 265 -3.34 -10.97 -11.08
N ARG A 266 -4.08 -11.57 -12.00
CA ARG A 266 -5.55 -11.59 -11.98
C ARG A 266 -6.10 -12.31 -10.73
N GLN A 267 -5.45 -13.38 -10.29
CA GLN A 267 -5.80 -14.06 -9.04
C GLN A 267 -5.62 -13.11 -7.83
N GLY A 268 -4.46 -12.45 -7.70
CA GLY A 268 -4.22 -11.48 -6.64
C GLY A 268 -5.19 -10.29 -6.66
N GLU A 269 -5.48 -9.75 -7.85
CA GLU A 269 -6.49 -8.70 -8.02
C GLU A 269 -7.87 -9.14 -7.54
N ASN A 270 -8.31 -10.36 -7.88
CA ASN A 270 -9.59 -10.91 -7.44
C ASN A 270 -9.65 -11.07 -5.91
N GLU A 271 -8.56 -11.52 -5.27
CA GLU A 271 -8.48 -11.59 -3.82
C GLU A 271 -8.63 -10.20 -3.17
N ILE A 272 -7.95 -9.20 -3.71
CA ILE A 272 -8.10 -7.81 -3.25
C ILE A 272 -9.54 -7.32 -3.44
N LYS A 273 -10.11 -7.49 -4.63
CA LYS A 273 -11.48 -7.04 -4.92
C LYS A 273 -12.53 -7.73 -4.02
N THR A 274 -12.31 -8.99 -3.69
CA THR A 274 -13.25 -9.77 -2.87
C THR A 274 -13.16 -9.39 -1.40
N ARG A 275 -11.95 -9.27 -0.83
CA ARG A 275 -11.75 -9.09 0.61
C ARG A 275 -11.86 -7.64 1.07
N PHE A 276 -11.38 -6.68 0.26
CA PHE A 276 -11.32 -5.27 0.64
C PHE A 276 -12.62 -4.51 0.35
N ARG A 277 -13.73 -5.10 0.79
CA ARG A 277 -15.06 -4.52 0.70
C ARG A 277 -15.82 -4.83 1.98
N HIS A 278 -16.16 -3.81 2.75
CA HIS A 278 -16.94 -4.01 3.96
C HIS A 278 -18.39 -4.42 3.62
N PRO A 279 -18.94 -5.49 4.22
CA PRO A 279 -20.24 -6.03 3.84
C PRO A 279 -21.43 -5.12 4.18
N ARG A 280 -21.25 -4.06 4.96
CA ARG A 280 -22.31 -3.11 5.34
C ARG A 280 -22.47 -1.93 4.37
N PHE A 281 -21.67 -1.86 3.30
CA PHE A 281 -21.70 -0.74 2.35
C PHE A 281 -21.72 -1.21 0.90
#